data_dee55d1d41e4c0dbb995c18102a48d0a
#
_entry.id   dee55d1d41e4c0dbb995c18102a48d0a
#
_cell.length_a   1.000
_cell.length_b   1.000
_cell.length_c   1.000
_cell.angle_alpha   90.00
_cell.angle_beta   90.00
_cell.angle_gamma   90.00
#
_symmetry.space_group_name_H-M   'P 1'
#
loop_
_entity.id
_entity.type
_entity.pdbx_description
1 polymer ?
#
loop_
_entity_poly.entity_id
_entity_poly.type
_entity_poly.pdbx_seq_one_letter_code
_entity_poly.pdbx_strand_id
1 'polypeptide(L)'
;MTNDPFSTDERRALAALTADFTAKEIAPNLNDWEDAELIPREVHKALGDAGLLGIGYAEEVGGSGGDSIDVTVLTESLLGAGASGGAFASLFSHGIAIPHMIDAANRRQVAGDDVGADWLLDENIRPVLAGDKIAALGVTEPDGGSDVVHLRTRAIPDGDDWIINGAKTYITSGVRADLFVVATHTPHSGSSRVSLFAVDTSLPGFEVT
;
A
#
# COMPACT_ATOMS: atom_id res chain seq x y z
N MET A 1 -15.14 -25.18 -23.70
CA MET A 1 -14.93 -24.60 -22.35
C MET A 1 -13.61 -25.19 -21.89
N THR A 2 -12.56 -24.40 -21.88
CA THR A 2 -11.28 -24.79 -21.30
C THR A 2 -11.52 -24.97 -19.80
N ASN A 3 -11.28 -26.17 -19.29
CA ASN A 3 -11.41 -26.48 -17.87
C ASN A 3 -10.18 -25.85 -17.19
N ASP A 4 -10.25 -24.54 -16.94
CA ASP A 4 -9.22 -23.81 -16.23
C ASP A 4 -9.28 -24.23 -14.75
N PRO A 5 -8.27 -24.93 -14.23
CA PRO A 5 -8.27 -25.43 -12.86
C PRO A 5 -8.27 -24.31 -11.81
N PHE A 6 -7.99 -23.08 -12.20
CA PHE A 6 -8.00 -21.92 -11.34
C PHE A 6 -9.34 -21.15 -11.34
N SER A 7 -10.29 -21.50 -12.24
CA SER A 7 -11.60 -20.86 -12.32
C SER A 7 -12.58 -21.52 -11.35
N THR A 8 -12.79 -20.90 -10.19
CA THR A 8 -13.85 -21.29 -9.22
C THR A 8 -15.05 -20.35 -9.33
N ASP A 9 -16.17 -20.70 -8.67
CA ASP A 9 -17.36 -19.84 -8.61
C ASP A 9 -17.05 -18.50 -7.92
N GLU A 10 -16.27 -18.54 -6.84
CA GLU A 10 -15.84 -17.36 -6.08
C GLU A 10 -14.98 -16.45 -6.95
N ARG A 11 -14.02 -16.99 -7.70
CA ARG A 11 -13.17 -16.21 -8.62
C ARG A 11 -13.95 -15.61 -9.78
N ARG A 12 -14.96 -16.31 -10.27
CA ARG A 12 -15.88 -15.73 -11.26
C ARG A 12 -16.71 -14.59 -10.69
N ALA A 13 -17.16 -14.73 -9.45
CA ALA A 13 -17.88 -13.66 -8.74
C ALA A 13 -16.98 -12.46 -8.48
N LEU A 14 -15.72 -12.67 -8.04
CA LEU A 14 -14.72 -11.63 -7.88
C LEU A 14 -14.44 -10.90 -9.21
N ALA A 15 -14.26 -11.64 -10.29
CA ALA A 15 -14.04 -11.05 -11.61
C ALA A 15 -15.23 -10.18 -12.05
N ALA A 16 -16.46 -10.67 -11.86
CA ALA A 16 -17.67 -9.92 -12.20
C ALA A 16 -17.81 -8.65 -11.34
N LEU A 17 -17.62 -8.76 -10.03
CA LEU A 17 -17.65 -7.60 -9.11
C LEU A 17 -16.63 -6.54 -9.52
N THR A 18 -15.37 -6.96 -9.78
CA THR A 18 -14.29 -6.05 -10.16
C THR A 18 -14.57 -5.37 -11.50
N ALA A 19 -15.05 -6.13 -12.49
CA ALA A 19 -15.39 -5.58 -13.81
C ALA A 19 -16.56 -4.58 -13.73
N ASP A 20 -17.60 -4.92 -12.99
CA ASP A 20 -18.76 -4.05 -12.76
C ASP A 20 -18.37 -2.75 -12.04
N PHE A 21 -17.56 -2.87 -10.99
CA PHE A 21 -17.04 -1.69 -10.27
C PHE A 21 -16.22 -0.80 -11.21
N THR A 22 -15.31 -1.39 -11.96
CA THR A 22 -14.45 -0.64 -12.90
C THR A 22 -15.24 0.06 -13.96
N ALA A 23 -16.22 -0.61 -14.56
CA ALA A 23 -17.06 -0.04 -15.63
C ALA A 23 -17.94 1.12 -15.12
N LYS A 24 -18.31 1.13 -13.84
CA LYS A 24 -19.15 2.18 -13.25
C LYS A 24 -18.36 3.33 -12.67
N GLU A 25 -17.32 3.04 -11.90
CA GLU A 25 -16.65 4.01 -11.05
C GLU A 25 -15.31 4.50 -11.64
N ILE A 26 -14.59 3.66 -12.40
CA ILE A 26 -13.24 3.99 -12.87
C ILE A 26 -13.24 4.40 -14.35
N ALA A 27 -13.64 3.51 -15.24
CA ALA A 27 -13.47 3.70 -16.67
C ALA A 27 -14.10 4.99 -17.22
N PRO A 28 -15.31 5.44 -16.78
CA PRO A 28 -15.90 6.67 -17.27
C PRO A 28 -15.16 7.95 -16.89
N ASN A 29 -14.40 7.91 -15.79
CA ASN A 29 -13.73 9.06 -15.19
C ASN A 29 -12.21 9.06 -15.42
N LEU A 30 -11.67 8.01 -16.03
CA LEU A 30 -10.23 7.77 -16.11
C LEU A 30 -9.47 8.91 -16.79
N ASN A 31 -9.97 9.40 -17.93
CA ASN A 31 -9.31 10.48 -18.67
C ASN A 31 -9.26 11.77 -17.86
N ASP A 32 -10.35 12.11 -17.16
CA ASP A 32 -10.41 13.31 -16.33
C ASP A 32 -9.42 13.22 -15.15
N TRP A 33 -9.25 12.03 -14.59
CA TRP A 33 -8.27 11.80 -13.51
C TRP A 33 -6.83 11.82 -14.00
N GLU A 34 -6.57 11.30 -15.20
CA GLU A 34 -5.23 11.34 -15.81
C GLU A 34 -4.85 12.78 -16.18
N ASP A 35 -5.79 13.57 -16.72
CA ASP A 35 -5.57 14.99 -17.01
C ASP A 35 -5.38 15.83 -15.73
N ALA A 36 -6.05 15.47 -14.65
CA ALA A 36 -5.90 16.10 -13.33
C ALA A 36 -4.67 15.60 -12.53
N GLU A 37 -4.00 14.54 -13.01
CA GLU A 37 -2.92 13.83 -12.32
C GLU A 37 -3.34 13.35 -10.90
N LEU A 38 -4.64 13.13 -10.69
CA LEU A 38 -5.20 12.81 -9.39
C LEU A 38 -6.43 11.90 -9.48
N ILE A 39 -6.41 10.78 -8.74
CA ILE A 39 -7.59 9.96 -8.50
C ILE A 39 -8.25 10.40 -7.18
N PRO A 40 -9.57 10.71 -7.18
CA PRO A 40 -10.28 11.11 -5.98
C PRO A 40 -10.24 10.07 -4.86
N ARG A 41 -10.18 10.52 -3.60
CA ARG A 41 -10.14 9.61 -2.43
C ARG A 41 -11.41 8.77 -2.29
N GLU A 42 -12.54 9.30 -2.75
CA GLU A 42 -13.84 8.64 -2.73
C GLU A 42 -13.83 7.31 -3.50
N VAL A 43 -13.07 7.23 -4.59
CA VAL A 43 -12.89 5.99 -5.36
C VAL A 43 -12.10 4.95 -4.56
N HIS A 44 -11.07 5.41 -3.85
CA HIS A 44 -10.28 4.54 -2.97
C HIS A 44 -11.15 4.00 -1.83
N LYS A 45 -11.97 4.87 -1.22
CA LYS A 45 -12.95 4.47 -0.21
C LYS A 45 -13.96 3.47 -0.76
N ALA A 46 -14.51 3.72 -1.94
CA ALA A 46 -15.47 2.81 -2.58
C ALA A 46 -14.87 1.42 -2.88
N LEU A 47 -13.58 1.35 -3.26
CA LEU A 47 -12.86 0.08 -3.41
C LEU A 47 -12.73 -0.67 -2.08
N GLY A 48 -12.45 0.05 -0.99
CA GLY A 48 -12.42 -0.51 0.37
C GLY A 48 -13.77 -1.04 0.80
N ASP A 49 -14.84 -0.26 0.61
CA ASP A 49 -16.22 -0.65 0.94
C ASP A 49 -16.70 -1.88 0.13
N ALA A 50 -16.19 -2.03 -1.10
CA ALA A 50 -16.42 -3.22 -1.92
C ALA A 50 -15.54 -4.42 -1.53
N GLY A 51 -14.62 -4.26 -0.57
CA GLY A 51 -13.67 -5.29 -0.14
C GLY A 51 -12.53 -5.58 -1.12
N LEU A 52 -12.42 -4.80 -2.21
CA LEU A 52 -11.44 -5.06 -3.29
C LEU A 52 -10.01 -4.73 -2.86
N LEU A 53 -9.80 -3.75 -1.96
CA LEU A 53 -8.47 -3.45 -1.41
C LEU A 53 -7.96 -4.55 -0.48
N GLY A 54 -8.88 -5.33 0.11
CA GLY A 54 -8.56 -6.41 1.05
C GLY A 54 -8.21 -7.75 0.41
N ILE A 55 -8.39 -7.91 -0.91
CA ILE A 55 -8.11 -9.18 -1.61
C ILE A 55 -6.62 -9.54 -1.49
N GLY A 56 -6.35 -10.79 -1.12
CA GLY A 56 -4.99 -11.31 -0.87
C GLY A 56 -4.46 -11.07 0.55
N TYR A 57 -5.25 -10.43 1.43
CA TYR A 57 -4.91 -10.25 2.84
C TYR A 57 -5.87 -11.03 3.73
N ALA A 58 -5.34 -11.60 4.81
CA ALA A 58 -6.11 -12.38 5.76
C ALA A 58 -7.18 -11.52 6.48
N GLU A 59 -8.32 -12.15 6.83
CA GLU A 59 -9.42 -11.45 7.51
C GLU A 59 -9.00 -10.91 8.89
N GLU A 60 -8.08 -11.58 9.57
CA GLU A 60 -7.57 -11.18 10.89
C GLU A 60 -6.89 -9.80 10.87
N VAL A 61 -6.32 -9.42 9.73
CA VAL A 61 -5.71 -8.09 9.55
C VAL A 61 -6.66 -7.08 8.88
N GLY A 62 -7.92 -7.44 8.66
CA GLY A 62 -8.91 -6.60 8.00
C GLY A 62 -8.99 -6.79 6.49
N GLY A 63 -8.39 -7.85 5.97
CA GLY A 63 -8.47 -8.24 4.55
C GLY A 63 -9.77 -8.95 4.19
N SER A 64 -9.93 -9.27 2.92
CA SER A 64 -11.07 -10.00 2.35
C SER A 64 -10.73 -11.46 2.05
N GLY A 65 -9.57 -11.95 2.49
CA GLY A 65 -9.08 -13.29 2.18
C GLY A 65 -8.59 -13.42 0.74
N GLY A 66 -8.49 -14.66 0.28
CA GLY A 66 -7.98 -14.98 -1.04
C GLY A 66 -6.46 -15.20 -1.08
N ASP A 67 -5.98 -15.55 -2.26
CA ASP A 67 -4.58 -15.83 -2.53
C ASP A 67 -4.03 -15.00 -3.72
N SER A 68 -2.82 -15.30 -4.17
CA SER A 68 -2.20 -14.60 -5.31
C SER A 68 -2.96 -14.79 -6.63
N ILE A 69 -3.73 -15.86 -6.77
CA ILE A 69 -4.57 -16.07 -7.96
C ILE A 69 -5.77 -15.13 -7.92
N ASP A 70 -6.36 -14.90 -6.74
CA ASP A 70 -7.48 -13.95 -6.57
C ASP A 70 -7.01 -12.51 -6.85
N VAL A 71 -5.81 -12.13 -6.41
CA VAL A 71 -5.18 -10.84 -6.76
C VAL A 71 -4.97 -10.73 -8.28
N THR A 72 -4.58 -11.82 -8.94
CA THR A 72 -4.41 -11.84 -10.41
C THR A 72 -5.76 -11.67 -11.10
N VAL A 73 -6.80 -12.39 -10.66
CA VAL A 73 -8.17 -12.28 -11.18
C VAL A 73 -8.70 -10.85 -11.05
N LEU A 74 -8.50 -10.23 -9.88
CA LEU A 74 -8.85 -8.83 -9.64
C LEU A 74 -8.12 -7.91 -10.65
N THR A 75 -6.80 -8.06 -10.76
CA THR A 75 -5.98 -7.21 -11.62
C THR A 75 -6.38 -7.32 -13.10
N GLU A 76 -6.52 -8.55 -13.60
CA GLU A 76 -6.92 -8.80 -14.99
C GLU A 76 -8.33 -8.27 -15.29
N SER A 77 -9.26 -8.45 -14.34
CA SER A 77 -10.65 -7.99 -14.48
C SER A 77 -10.74 -6.46 -14.48
N LEU A 78 -9.96 -5.79 -13.63
CA LEU A 78 -9.89 -4.34 -13.55
C LEU A 78 -9.32 -3.74 -14.84
N LEU A 79 -8.19 -4.25 -15.31
CA LEU A 79 -7.56 -3.79 -16.57
C LEU A 79 -8.44 -4.12 -17.78
N GLY A 80 -9.02 -5.33 -17.83
CA GLY A 80 -9.91 -5.78 -18.89
C GLY A 80 -11.22 -4.97 -18.99
N ALA A 81 -11.67 -4.38 -17.89
CA ALA A 81 -12.86 -3.52 -17.84
C ALA A 81 -12.58 -2.05 -18.12
N GLY A 82 -11.32 -1.68 -18.42
CA GLY A 82 -10.96 -0.35 -18.93
C GLY A 82 -10.18 0.54 -17.98
N ALA A 83 -9.67 0.02 -16.87
CA ALA A 83 -8.71 0.77 -16.06
C ALA A 83 -7.33 0.82 -16.75
N SER A 84 -6.56 1.89 -16.50
CA SER A 84 -5.17 1.97 -16.92
C SER A 84 -4.22 1.33 -15.90
N GLY A 85 -3.02 0.95 -16.35
CA GLY A 85 -1.96 0.48 -15.45
C GLY A 85 -1.55 1.53 -14.40
N GLY A 86 -1.62 2.83 -14.77
CA GLY A 86 -1.38 3.94 -13.85
C GLY A 86 -2.44 4.03 -12.75
N ALA A 87 -3.72 3.92 -13.13
CA ALA A 87 -4.82 3.89 -12.17
C ALA A 87 -4.72 2.69 -11.23
N PHE A 88 -4.43 1.49 -11.76
CA PHE A 88 -4.19 0.30 -10.95
C PHE A 88 -3.06 0.54 -9.94
N ALA A 89 -1.88 0.99 -10.39
CA ALA A 89 -0.75 1.23 -9.51
C ALA A 89 -1.08 2.26 -8.41
N SER A 90 -1.82 3.32 -8.75
CA SER A 90 -2.21 4.36 -7.80
C SER A 90 -3.24 3.87 -6.78
N LEU A 91 -4.25 3.09 -7.20
CA LEU A 91 -5.31 2.60 -6.32
C LEU A 91 -4.84 1.45 -5.41
N PHE A 92 -3.88 0.64 -5.87
CA PHE A 92 -3.38 -0.52 -5.14
C PHE A 92 -1.94 -0.34 -4.63
N SER A 93 -1.48 0.91 -4.44
CA SER A 93 -0.15 1.21 -3.89
C SER A 93 0.10 0.60 -2.51
N HIS A 94 -0.95 0.36 -1.74
CA HIS A 94 -0.87 -0.32 -0.45
C HIS A 94 -0.29 -1.74 -0.57
N GLY A 95 -0.45 -2.41 -1.71
CA GLY A 95 0.05 -3.75 -1.97
C GLY A 95 1.57 -3.90 -1.81
N ILE A 96 2.33 -2.81 -1.90
CA ILE A 96 3.78 -2.81 -1.66
C ILE A 96 4.15 -2.30 -0.26
N ALA A 97 3.24 -1.68 0.47
CA ALA A 97 3.49 -1.13 1.82
C ALA A 97 2.99 -2.06 2.94
N ILE A 98 1.74 -2.53 2.85
CA ILE A 98 1.06 -3.33 3.87
C ILE A 98 1.76 -4.64 4.23
N PRO A 99 2.34 -5.43 3.30
CA PRO A 99 3.03 -6.67 3.68
C PRO A 99 4.16 -6.46 4.69
N HIS A 100 4.90 -5.36 4.56
CA HIS A 100 5.98 -5.02 5.51
C HIS A 100 5.44 -4.66 6.88
N MET A 101 4.28 -4.02 6.94
CA MET A 101 3.63 -3.63 8.19
C MET A 101 3.02 -4.85 8.90
N ILE A 102 2.42 -5.79 8.17
CA ILE A 102 1.91 -7.06 8.70
C ILE A 102 3.05 -7.86 9.32
N ASP A 103 4.18 -7.99 8.61
CA ASP A 103 5.35 -8.68 9.13
C ASP A 103 5.90 -7.99 10.40
N ALA A 104 5.92 -6.65 10.43
CA ALA A 104 6.32 -5.90 11.61
C ALA A 104 5.36 -6.10 12.79
N ALA A 105 4.04 -6.09 12.56
CA ALA A 105 3.02 -6.34 13.58
C ALA A 105 3.18 -7.74 14.19
N ASN A 106 3.32 -8.76 13.34
CA ASN A 106 3.53 -10.14 13.78
C ASN A 106 4.80 -10.28 14.63
N ARG A 107 5.91 -9.64 14.22
CA ARG A 107 7.16 -9.66 15.01
C ARG A 107 7.02 -8.98 16.36
N ARG A 108 6.25 -7.88 16.44
CA ARG A 108 5.95 -7.17 17.69
C ARG A 108 5.13 -8.04 18.64
N GLN A 109 4.08 -8.68 18.15
CA GLN A 109 3.28 -9.63 18.94
C GLN A 109 4.13 -10.78 19.50
N VAL A 110 4.98 -11.38 18.66
CA VAL A 110 5.90 -12.43 19.12
C VAL A 110 6.89 -11.93 20.18
N ALA A 111 7.25 -10.65 20.11
CA ALA A 111 8.14 -10.01 21.10
C ALA A 111 7.40 -9.52 22.37
N GLY A 112 6.06 -9.63 22.43
CA GLY A 112 5.23 -9.14 23.54
C GLY A 112 5.00 -7.64 23.52
N ASP A 113 5.21 -6.97 22.38
CA ASP A 113 4.89 -5.55 22.14
C ASP A 113 3.50 -5.45 21.48
N ASP A 114 2.48 -5.75 22.25
CA ASP A 114 1.09 -5.72 21.75
C ASP A 114 0.64 -4.31 21.38
N VAL A 115 1.07 -3.29 22.13
CA VAL A 115 0.73 -1.88 21.84
C VAL A 115 1.25 -1.45 20.47
N GLY A 116 2.49 -1.78 20.15
CA GLY A 116 3.07 -1.46 18.86
C GLY A 116 2.47 -2.28 17.72
N ALA A 117 2.06 -3.53 17.99
CA ALA A 117 1.36 -4.37 17.02
C ALA A 117 -0.05 -3.84 16.74
N ASP A 118 -0.82 -3.50 17.78
CA ASP A 118 -2.17 -2.97 17.67
C ASP A 118 -2.17 -1.61 16.93
N TRP A 119 -1.18 -0.74 17.20
CA TRP A 119 -1.03 0.49 16.45
C TRP A 119 -0.86 0.24 14.93
N LEU A 120 -0.06 -0.76 14.54
CA LEU A 120 0.09 -1.11 13.13
C LEU A 120 -1.21 -1.67 12.56
N LEU A 121 -1.89 -2.54 13.29
CA LEU A 121 -3.10 -3.24 12.82
C LEU A 121 -4.31 -2.29 12.78
N ASP A 122 -4.65 -1.68 13.93
CA ASP A 122 -5.92 -0.98 14.11
C ASP A 122 -5.89 0.46 13.58
N GLU A 123 -4.76 1.13 13.76
CA GLU A 123 -4.65 2.54 13.34
C GLU A 123 -4.17 2.69 11.89
N ASN A 124 -3.62 1.63 11.28
CA ASN A 124 -3.01 1.75 9.96
C ASN A 124 -3.46 0.67 8.98
N ILE A 125 -3.18 -0.62 9.22
CA ILE A 125 -3.43 -1.68 8.23
C ILE A 125 -4.92 -1.79 7.91
N ARG A 126 -5.78 -1.95 8.93
CA ARG A 126 -7.23 -2.05 8.75
C ARG A 126 -7.84 -0.83 8.07
N PRO A 127 -7.53 0.42 8.48
CA PRO A 127 -8.02 1.60 7.79
C PRO A 127 -7.55 1.71 6.33
N VAL A 128 -6.35 1.25 6.00
CA VAL A 128 -5.88 1.22 4.61
C VAL A 128 -6.66 0.21 3.79
N LEU A 129 -6.88 -1.01 4.29
CA LEU A 129 -7.65 -2.04 3.60
C LEU A 129 -9.14 -1.69 3.49
N ALA A 130 -9.66 -0.89 4.42
CA ALA A 130 -11.02 -0.33 4.37
C ALA A 130 -11.15 0.90 3.47
N GLY A 131 -10.04 1.41 2.89
CA GLY A 131 -10.04 2.59 2.04
C GLY A 131 -10.14 3.94 2.78
N ASP A 132 -10.06 3.94 4.11
CA ASP A 132 -10.11 5.16 4.93
C ASP A 132 -8.76 5.90 4.92
N LYS A 133 -7.65 5.16 4.76
CA LYS A 133 -6.30 5.68 4.63
C LYS A 133 -5.65 5.19 3.33
N ILE A 134 -4.69 5.96 2.82
CA ILE A 134 -3.85 5.60 1.68
C ILE A 134 -2.42 5.39 2.18
N ALA A 135 -1.82 4.25 1.84
CA ALA A 135 -0.45 3.94 2.16
C ALA A 135 0.46 4.02 0.92
N ALA A 136 1.67 4.53 1.12
CA ALA A 136 2.72 4.58 0.10
C ALA A 136 4.03 3.97 0.63
N LEU A 137 4.86 3.45 -0.29
CA LEU A 137 6.20 2.94 0.04
C LEU A 137 7.26 3.84 -0.61
N GLY A 138 8.08 4.48 0.22
CA GLY A 138 9.15 5.37 -0.20
C GLY A 138 10.52 4.71 -0.14
N VAL A 139 11.03 4.27 -1.29
CA VAL A 139 12.37 3.69 -1.42
C VAL A 139 13.25 4.60 -2.26
N THR A 140 12.82 4.96 -3.48
CA THR A 140 13.59 5.72 -4.46
C THR A 140 13.95 7.12 -3.94
N GLU A 141 15.19 7.53 -4.18
CA GLU A 141 15.72 8.85 -3.83
C GLU A 141 16.15 9.62 -5.09
N PRO A 142 16.30 10.97 -5.02
CA PRO A 142 16.73 11.76 -6.18
C PRO A 142 18.03 11.27 -6.82
N ASP A 143 18.93 10.69 -6.02
CA ASP A 143 20.25 10.23 -6.45
C ASP A 143 20.34 8.71 -6.69
N GLY A 144 19.28 7.92 -6.46
CA GLY A 144 19.31 6.48 -6.64
C GLY A 144 18.00 5.77 -6.40
N GLY A 145 17.77 4.63 -7.07
CA GLY A 145 16.57 3.81 -6.95
C GLY A 145 16.88 2.34 -6.73
N SER A 146 17.57 1.70 -7.70
CA SER A 146 17.88 0.25 -7.62
C SER A 146 18.94 -0.08 -6.56
N ASP A 147 19.81 0.86 -6.23
CA ASP A 147 20.85 0.69 -5.23
C ASP A 147 20.36 1.06 -3.83
N VAL A 148 19.53 0.20 -3.26
CA VAL A 148 18.94 0.39 -1.93
C VAL A 148 19.97 0.31 -0.78
N VAL A 149 21.17 -0.20 -1.06
CA VAL A 149 22.22 -0.31 -0.04
C VAL A 149 22.86 1.06 0.24
N HIS A 150 22.78 1.99 -0.72
CA HIS A 150 23.38 3.33 -0.59
C HIS A 150 22.34 4.45 -0.44
N LEU A 151 21.19 4.15 0.16
CA LEU A 151 20.19 5.16 0.51
C LEU A 151 20.84 6.28 1.34
N ARG A 152 20.43 7.53 1.08
CA ARG A 152 20.89 8.71 1.84
C ARG A 152 19.94 9.07 2.99
N THR A 153 18.67 8.71 2.88
CA THR A 153 17.69 8.88 3.97
C THR A 153 18.17 8.12 5.21
N ARG A 154 18.24 8.80 6.33
CA ARG A 154 18.77 8.27 7.59
C ARG A 154 17.72 8.41 8.69
N ALA A 155 17.62 7.40 9.54
CA ALA A 155 16.92 7.47 10.80
C ALA A 155 17.95 7.35 11.95
N ILE A 156 17.91 8.32 12.86
CA ILE A 156 18.83 8.41 14.02
C ILE A 156 17.98 8.35 15.28
N PRO A 157 18.34 7.51 16.28
CA PRO A 157 17.64 7.47 17.57
C PRO A 157 17.71 8.81 18.29
N ASP A 158 16.58 9.20 18.90
CA ASP A 158 16.48 10.37 19.78
C ASP A 158 15.61 10.02 21.00
N GLY A 159 16.22 9.52 22.04
CA GLY A 159 15.51 8.94 23.19
C GLY A 159 14.72 7.68 22.77
N ASP A 160 13.42 7.72 22.98
CA ASP A 160 12.51 6.63 22.58
C ASP A 160 11.98 6.82 21.15
N ASP A 161 12.31 7.94 20.50
CA ASP A 161 11.89 8.30 19.17
C ASP A 161 13.00 8.13 18.12
N TRP A 162 12.65 8.45 16.85
CA TRP A 162 13.59 8.45 15.74
C TRP A 162 13.45 9.75 14.95
N ILE A 163 14.56 10.38 14.61
CA ILE A 163 14.60 11.50 13.68
C ILE A 163 14.94 10.97 12.30
N ILE A 164 14.02 11.15 11.34
CA ILE A 164 14.21 10.73 9.95
C ILE A 164 14.52 11.97 9.10
N ASN A 165 15.63 11.94 8.37
CA ASN A 165 16.04 12.98 7.44
C ASN A 165 16.38 12.38 6.08
N GLY A 166 15.81 12.95 5.01
CA GLY A 166 16.05 12.53 3.64
C GLY A 166 14.94 12.98 2.69
N ALA A 167 15.05 12.58 1.44
CA ALA A 167 14.06 12.84 0.41
C ALA A 167 13.78 11.56 -0.39
N LYS A 168 12.51 11.37 -0.75
CA LYS A 168 12.07 10.28 -1.63
C LYS A 168 11.44 10.89 -2.88
N THR A 169 11.58 10.23 -4.02
CA THR A 169 11.04 10.73 -5.29
C THR A 169 10.33 9.62 -6.07
N TYR A 170 9.43 9.99 -6.96
CA TYR A 170 8.63 9.07 -7.78
C TYR A 170 7.85 8.04 -6.96
N ILE A 171 7.28 8.47 -5.84
CA ILE A 171 6.55 7.59 -4.95
C ILE A 171 5.08 7.55 -5.35
N THR A 172 4.63 6.38 -5.80
CA THR A 172 3.22 6.14 -6.14
C THR A 172 2.32 6.47 -4.95
N SER A 173 1.31 7.29 -5.20
CA SER A 173 0.40 7.85 -4.17
C SER A 173 1.07 8.71 -3.09
N GLY A 174 2.36 9.06 -3.19
CA GLY A 174 3.09 9.81 -2.17
C GLY A 174 2.48 11.16 -1.83
N VAL A 175 1.90 11.86 -2.82
CA VAL A 175 1.27 13.19 -2.62
C VAL A 175 -0.06 13.14 -1.85
N ARG A 176 -0.68 11.96 -1.72
CA ARG A 176 -1.99 11.79 -1.08
C ARG A 176 -2.01 10.73 0.02
N ALA A 177 -0.85 10.15 0.34
CA ALA A 177 -0.73 9.14 1.37
C ALA A 177 -0.96 9.74 2.76
N ASP A 178 -1.69 9.00 3.60
CA ASP A 178 -1.84 9.28 5.03
C ASP A 178 -0.74 8.58 5.82
N LEU A 179 -0.23 7.47 5.25
CA LEU A 179 0.80 6.64 5.84
C LEU A 179 1.92 6.41 4.83
N PHE A 180 3.15 6.66 5.25
CA PHE A 180 4.32 6.53 4.41
C PHE A 180 5.28 5.49 4.99
N VAL A 181 5.42 4.34 4.36
CA VAL A 181 6.46 3.36 4.73
C VAL A 181 7.76 3.78 4.07
N VAL A 182 8.71 4.29 4.85
CA VAL A 182 9.95 4.86 4.35
C VAL A 182 11.16 3.98 4.61
N ALA A 183 11.94 3.69 3.58
CA ALA A 183 13.21 3.00 3.67
C ALA A 183 14.31 3.98 4.08
N THR A 184 15.04 3.65 5.14
CA THR A 184 16.09 4.49 5.72
C THR A 184 17.33 3.68 6.06
N HIS A 185 18.46 4.35 6.16
CA HIS A 185 19.61 3.79 6.89
C HIS A 185 19.49 4.05 8.39
N THR A 186 19.65 3.00 9.18
CA THR A 186 19.77 3.07 10.65
C THR A 186 21.18 2.69 11.11
N PRO A 187 21.72 3.33 12.17
CA PRO A 187 22.99 2.92 12.74
C PRO A 187 22.86 1.50 13.34
N HIS A 188 23.86 0.68 13.10
CA HIS A 188 24.01 -0.64 13.70
C HIS A 188 25.49 -0.87 14.02
N SER A 189 25.84 -1.67 15.06
CA SER A 189 27.21 -1.83 15.53
C SER A 189 28.21 -2.07 14.39
N GLY A 190 29.01 -1.03 14.06
CA GLY A 190 30.04 -1.05 13.03
C GLY A 190 29.55 -0.98 11.57
N SER A 191 28.24 -0.84 11.33
CA SER A 191 27.66 -0.73 10.00
C SER A 191 26.35 0.06 10.03
N SER A 192 25.70 0.24 8.86
CA SER A 192 24.31 0.70 8.78
C SER A 192 23.46 -0.38 8.16
N ARG A 193 22.17 -0.41 8.49
CA ARG A 193 21.19 -1.33 7.91
C ARG A 193 20.03 -0.55 7.32
N VAL A 194 19.40 -1.09 6.31
CA VAL A 194 18.14 -0.56 5.80
C VAL A 194 17.02 -1.01 6.73
N SER A 195 16.27 -0.04 7.22
CA SER A 195 15.07 -0.24 8.04
C SER A 195 13.88 0.45 7.38
N LEU A 196 12.68 -0.07 7.65
CA LEU A 196 11.43 0.53 7.21
C LEU A 196 10.74 1.16 8.41
N PHE A 197 10.26 2.38 8.25
CA PHE A 197 9.47 3.09 9.23
C PHE A 197 8.10 3.40 8.66
N ALA A 198 7.04 3.06 9.39
CA ALA A 198 5.70 3.54 9.13
C ALA A 198 5.56 4.94 9.72
N VAL A 199 5.35 5.93 8.88
CA VAL A 199 5.33 7.36 9.24
C VAL A 199 3.97 7.94 8.91
N ASP A 200 3.29 8.51 9.88
CA ASP A 200 2.09 9.31 9.66
C ASP A 200 2.49 10.62 8.96
N THR A 201 1.87 10.93 7.82
CA THR A 201 2.23 12.09 7.01
C THR A 201 1.81 13.43 7.64
N SER A 202 0.98 13.40 8.70
CA SER A 202 0.63 14.57 9.49
C SER A 202 1.72 15.02 10.47
N LEU A 203 2.75 14.21 10.68
CA LEU A 203 3.87 14.54 11.58
C LEU A 203 4.61 15.77 11.11
N PRO A 204 5.06 16.64 12.05
CA PRO A 204 5.87 17.80 11.73
C PRO A 204 7.13 17.44 10.95
N GLY A 205 7.42 18.19 9.88
CA GLY A 205 8.60 17.99 9.03
C GLY A 205 8.38 17.01 7.87
N PHE A 206 7.19 16.40 7.74
CA PHE A 206 6.82 15.71 6.51
C PHE A 206 6.33 16.74 5.49
N GLU A 207 6.97 16.82 4.33
CA GLU A 207 6.65 17.77 3.28
C GLU A 207 6.57 17.06 1.92
N VAL A 208 5.61 17.49 1.09
CA VAL A 208 5.49 17.09 -0.32
C VAL A 208 5.77 18.31 -1.18
N THR A 209 6.69 18.17 -2.16
CA THR A 209 7.17 19.27 -3.01
C THR A 209 6.94 18.97 -4.49
#